data_7c934b01e23fe415b76293b20decaa3b
#
_entry.id   7c934b01e23fe415b76293b20decaa3b
#
_cell.length_a   1.000
_cell.length_b   1.000
_cell.length_c   1.000
_cell.angle_alpha   90.00
_cell.angle_beta   90.00
_cell.angle_gamma   90.00
#
_symmetry.space_group_name_H-M   'P 1'
#
loop_
_entity.id
_entity.type
_entity.pdbx_description
1 polymer ?
#
loop_
_entity_poly.entity_id
_entity_poly.type
_entity_poly.pdbx_seq_one_letter_code
_entity_poly.pdbx_strand_id
1 'polypeptide(L)'
;MKNQLKINSTLEEIGNELTCIEKISQDLFEKNNCIKNYIQSLQINNETFKMYYNSFKGKKIVLVGSGPTAKNHIQIPDAIYIGVNNACLLKQIQFDFLFCQDFYMSQELQDVIVNYRNEECIKFFGIIPDNRFAQCKVTPEAMHVRRGYKRYYDIGHPYYICELYENNTAYDISTEPLMADGIIFCAMQFALYGHPDCIYLVGCDCSKGFFYEAKQAFDNTYMIQLWQKIKDMKNELYPDVSVVSINPIGLKEMFEDIYIDY
;
A
#
# COMPACT_ATOMS: atom_id res chain seq x y z
N MET A 1 28.57 57.73 -21.66
CA MET A 1 27.31 57.02 -22.07
C MET A 1 27.54 55.56 -22.50
N LYS A 2 28.41 55.26 -23.47
CA LYS A 2 28.65 53.88 -23.92
C LYS A 2 29.13 52.91 -22.81
N ASN A 3 30.03 53.34 -21.91
CA ASN A 3 30.55 52.53 -20.83
C ASN A 3 29.46 52.20 -19.77
N GLN A 4 28.55 53.13 -19.51
CA GLN A 4 27.46 52.94 -18.56
C GLN A 4 26.44 51.89 -19.08
N LEU A 5 26.14 51.93 -20.37
CA LEU A 5 25.28 50.96 -21.01
C LEU A 5 25.87 49.54 -20.97
N LYS A 6 27.17 49.41 -21.17
CA LYS A 6 27.86 48.12 -21.10
C LYS A 6 27.88 47.55 -19.67
N ILE A 7 28.10 48.40 -18.67
CA ILE A 7 28.06 48.00 -17.26
C ILE A 7 26.66 47.52 -16.89
N ASN A 8 25.62 48.23 -17.30
CA ASN A 8 24.23 47.84 -16.99
C ASN A 8 23.85 46.50 -17.65
N SER A 9 24.25 46.26 -18.91
CA SER A 9 24.05 44.99 -19.60
C SER A 9 24.73 43.82 -18.87
N THR A 10 25.99 44.01 -18.43
CA THR A 10 26.72 42.98 -17.69
C THR A 10 26.10 42.71 -16.31
N LEU A 11 25.58 43.72 -15.61
CA LEU A 11 24.88 43.55 -14.33
C LEU A 11 23.58 42.80 -14.51
N GLU A 12 22.84 43.03 -15.58
CA GLU A 12 21.61 42.30 -15.91
C GLU A 12 21.91 40.83 -16.23
N GLU A 13 22.95 40.52 -17.00
CA GLU A 13 23.42 39.15 -17.27
C GLU A 13 23.80 38.42 -15.98
N ILE A 14 24.60 39.06 -15.10
CA ILE A 14 24.97 38.50 -13.79
C ILE A 14 23.70 38.23 -12.93
N GLY A 15 22.74 39.15 -12.93
CA GLY A 15 21.47 38.97 -12.20
C GLY A 15 20.69 37.76 -12.69
N ASN A 16 20.62 37.54 -14.00
CA ASN A 16 19.97 36.41 -14.60
C ASN A 16 20.71 35.09 -14.28
N GLU A 17 22.02 35.06 -14.31
CA GLU A 17 22.82 33.89 -13.91
C GLU A 17 22.63 33.55 -12.44
N LEU A 18 22.62 34.52 -11.54
CA LEU A 18 22.37 34.31 -10.11
C LEU A 18 21.00 33.72 -9.87
N THR A 19 19.96 34.21 -10.54
CA THR A 19 18.61 33.65 -10.45
C THR A 19 18.56 32.20 -10.92
N CYS A 20 19.29 31.88 -11.98
CA CYS A 20 19.41 30.51 -12.48
C CYS A 20 20.10 29.57 -11.46
N ILE A 21 21.20 30.05 -10.85
CA ILE A 21 21.95 29.32 -9.82
C ILE A 21 21.08 29.08 -8.58
N GLU A 22 20.32 30.09 -8.14
CA GLU A 22 19.39 29.95 -7.02
C GLU A 22 18.34 28.85 -7.28
N LYS A 23 17.76 28.85 -8.49
CA LYS A 23 16.78 27.83 -8.89
C LYS A 23 17.41 26.45 -8.93
N ILE A 24 18.57 26.25 -9.49
CA ILE A 24 19.28 24.96 -9.51
C ILE A 24 19.61 24.52 -8.09
N SER A 25 20.06 25.43 -7.22
CA SER A 25 20.35 25.13 -5.82
C SER A 25 19.09 24.65 -5.07
N GLN A 26 17.95 25.29 -5.31
CA GLN A 26 16.69 24.90 -4.73
C GLN A 26 16.26 23.51 -5.22
N ASP A 27 16.34 23.24 -6.52
CA ASP A 27 16.02 21.94 -7.11
C ASP A 27 16.90 20.81 -6.54
N LEU A 28 18.20 21.07 -6.37
CA LEU A 28 19.15 20.13 -5.78
C LEU A 28 18.83 19.84 -4.31
N PHE A 29 18.48 20.87 -3.55
CA PHE A 29 18.08 20.73 -2.15
C PHE A 29 16.83 19.88 -2.02
N GLU A 30 15.82 20.11 -2.85
CA GLU A 30 14.57 19.34 -2.87
C GLU A 30 14.83 17.88 -3.23
N LYS A 31 15.61 17.62 -4.28
CA LYS A 31 15.98 16.24 -4.67
C LYS A 31 16.75 15.52 -3.57
N ASN A 32 17.66 16.20 -2.91
CA ASN A 32 18.44 15.59 -1.82
C ASN A 32 17.55 15.22 -0.62
N ASN A 33 16.57 16.07 -0.29
CA ASN A 33 15.58 15.75 0.72
C ASN A 33 14.70 14.57 0.32
N CYS A 34 14.34 14.47 -0.96
CA CYS A 34 13.60 13.31 -1.49
C CYS A 34 14.37 12.02 -1.27
N ILE A 35 15.65 11.98 -1.67
CA ILE A 35 16.50 10.80 -1.52
C ILE A 35 16.65 10.43 -0.03
N LYS A 36 16.86 11.41 0.83
CA LYS A 36 16.98 11.18 2.28
C LYS A 36 15.70 10.56 2.87
N ASN A 37 14.54 11.12 2.52
CA ASN A 37 13.26 10.60 2.98
C ASN A 37 13.01 9.19 2.45
N TYR A 38 13.33 8.93 1.18
CA TYR A 38 13.22 7.60 0.59
C TYR A 38 14.08 6.57 1.32
N ILE A 39 15.35 6.89 1.59
CA ILE A 39 16.24 6.00 2.37
C ILE A 39 15.67 5.74 3.77
N GLN A 40 15.14 6.77 4.42
CA GLN A 40 14.55 6.64 5.75
C GLN A 40 13.30 5.74 5.73
N SER A 41 12.47 5.85 4.70
CA SER A 41 11.30 5.01 4.53
C SER A 41 11.65 3.54 4.27
N LEU A 42 12.71 3.28 3.50
CA LEU A 42 13.23 1.92 3.31
C LEU A 42 13.75 1.32 4.62
N GLN A 43 14.34 2.11 5.50
CA GLN A 43 14.71 1.65 6.85
C GLN A 43 13.48 1.24 7.65
N ILE A 44 12.41 2.01 7.61
CA ILE A 44 11.12 1.68 8.25
C ILE A 44 10.58 0.37 7.69
N ASN A 45 10.58 0.17 6.38
CA ASN A 45 10.14 -1.08 5.76
C ASN A 45 11.01 -2.27 6.20
N ASN A 46 12.32 -2.09 6.31
CA ASN A 46 13.21 -3.14 6.78
C ASN A 46 12.89 -3.56 8.22
N GLU A 47 12.74 -2.61 9.12
CA GLU A 47 12.38 -2.88 10.51
C GLU A 47 10.99 -3.54 10.62
N THR A 48 10.06 -3.13 9.75
CA THR A 48 8.68 -3.64 9.73
C THR A 48 8.58 -5.05 9.17
N PHE A 49 9.20 -5.34 8.02
CA PHE A 49 8.90 -6.54 7.26
C PHE A 49 9.94 -7.65 7.35
N LYS A 50 11.19 -7.36 7.66
CA LYS A 50 12.26 -8.36 7.68
C LYS A 50 11.93 -9.60 8.51
N MET A 51 11.25 -9.44 9.62
CA MET A 51 10.86 -10.53 10.52
C MET A 51 9.84 -11.50 9.89
N TYR A 52 9.11 -11.06 8.85
CA TYR A 52 8.09 -11.87 8.17
C TYR A 52 8.64 -12.69 7.01
N TYR A 53 9.91 -12.54 6.65
CA TYR A 53 10.52 -13.34 5.59
C TYR A 53 10.39 -14.84 5.90
N ASN A 54 9.73 -15.57 4.99
CA ASN A 54 9.44 -17.00 5.17
C ASN A 54 8.65 -17.39 6.44
N SER A 55 8.03 -16.44 7.15
CA SER A 55 7.33 -16.70 8.41
C SER A 55 6.02 -17.46 8.27
N PHE A 56 5.50 -17.57 7.03
CA PHE A 56 4.23 -18.25 6.73
C PHE A 56 4.43 -19.62 6.08
N LYS A 57 5.67 -20.17 6.03
CA LYS A 57 5.88 -21.52 5.52
C LYS A 57 5.05 -22.56 6.25
N GLY A 58 4.43 -23.48 5.50
CA GLY A 58 3.51 -24.47 6.04
C GLY A 58 2.15 -23.91 6.46
N LYS A 59 1.82 -22.65 6.12
CA LYS A 59 0.58 -21.99 6.48
C LYS A 59 -0.29 -21.71 5.25
N LYS A 60 -1.60 -21.56 5.52
CA LYS A 60 -2.58 -21.05 4.56
C LYS A 60 -2.84 -19.60 4.90
N ILE A 61 -2.86 -18.74 3.89
CA ILE A 61 -3.25 -17.34 4.03
C ILE A 61 -4.61 -17.14 3.36
N VAL A 62 -5.48 -16.37 3.99
CA VAL A 62 -6.71 -15.87 3.36
C VAL A 62 -6.59 -14.36 3.25
N LEU A 63 -6.46 -13.88 2.02
CA LEU A 63 -6.41 -12.47 1.70
C LEU A 63 -7.81 -11.97 1.36
N VAL A 64 -8.33 -11.04 2.17
CA VAL A 64 -9.71 -10.58 2.08
C VAL A 64 -9.78 -9.14 1.59
N GLY A 65 -10.31 -8.98 0.39
CA GLY A 65 -10.67 -7.69 -0.20
C GLY A 65 -12.04 -7.19 0.23
N SER A 66 -12.46 -6.07 -0.33
CA SER A 66 -13.74 -5.44 -0.03
C SER A 66 -14.86 -5.79 -1.01
N GLY A 67 -14.63 -6.70 -1.93
CA GLY A 67 -15.61 -7.10 -2.95
C GLY A 67 -16.84 -7.82 -2.38
N PRO A 68 -17.96 -7.85 -3.11
CA PRO A 68 -19.23 -8.40 -2.65
C PRO A 68 -19.17 -9.87 -2.19
N THR A 69 -18.32 -10.69 -2.82
CA THR A 69 -18.20 -12.12 -2.50
C THR A 69 -17.65 -12.39 -1.10
N ALA A 70 -16.96 -11.42 -0.49
CA ALA A 70 -16.47 -11.54 0.89
C ALA A 70 -17.60 -11.65 1.91
N LYS A 71 -18.81 -11.16 1.59
CA LYS A 71 -19.94 -11.08 2.54
C LYS A 71 -20.34 -12.42 3.12
N ASN A 72 -20.30 -13.46 2.31
CA ASN A 72 -20.76 -14.79 2.69
C ASN A 72 -19.62 -15.75 3.04
N HIS A 73 -18.38 -15.27 3.04
CA HIS A 73 -17.24 -16.12 3.34
C HIS A 73 -17.29 -16.67 4.77
N ILE A 74 -17.03 -17.96 4.91
CA ILE A 74 -16.91 -18.65 6.18
C ILE A 74 -15.43 -18.84 6.49
N GLN A 75 -15.03 -18.51 7.70
CA GLN A 75 -13.64 -18.56 8.12
C GLN A 75 -13.07 -20.00 7.99
N ILE A 76 -11.95 -20.11 7.26
CA ILE A 76 -11.20 -21.36 7.10
C ILE A 76 -10.41 -21.61 8.39
N PRO A 77 -10.55 -22.75 9.04
CA PRO A 77 -9.78 -23.07 10.24
C PRO A 77 -8.27 -23.08 9.98
N ASP A 78 -7.49 -22.68 10.98
CA ASP A 78 -6.03 -22.72 10.96
C ASP A 78 -5.35 -21.91 9.84
N ALA A 79 -6.08 -20.99 9.20
CA ALA A 79 -5.55 -20.06 8.24
C ALA A 79 -5.26 -18.68 8.88
N ILE A 80 -4.23 -18.02 8.41
CA ILE A 80 -3.90 -16.63 8.75
C ILE A 80 -4.73 -15.70 7.86
N TYR A 81 -5.43 -14.75 8.46
CA TYR A 81 -6.31 -13.83 7.75
C TYR A 81 -5.68 -12.44 7.61
N ILE A 82 -5.57 -11.98 6.39
CA ILE A 82 -5.10 -10.64 6.04
C ILE A 82 -6.24 -9.87 5.39
N GLY A 83 -6.71 -8.82 6.04
CA GLY A 83 -7.76 -7.96 5.52
C GLY A 83 -7.23 -6.63 5.01
N VAL A 84 -8.01 -5.96 4.14
CA VAL A 84 -7.68 -4.62 3.66
C VAL A 84 -8.79 -3.62 3.94
N ASN A 85 -8.43 -2.43 4.38
CA ASN A 85 -9.35 -1.31 4.65
C ASN A 85 -10.60 -1.76 5.42
N ASN A 86 -11.76 -1.68 4.79
CA ASN A 86 -13.06 -2.00 5.39
C ASN A 86 -13.31 -3.49 5.64
N ALA A 87 -12.39 -4.38 5.28
CA ALA A 87 -12.57 -5.82 5.53
C ALA A 87 -12.86 -6.11 7.02
N CYS A 88 -12.32 -5.31 7.94
CA CYS A 88 -12.58 -5.42 9.38
C CYS A 88 -14.07 -5.27 9.77
N LEU A 89 -14.94 -4.82 8.87
CA LEU A 89 -16.39 -4.77 9.08
C LEU A 89 -17.07 -6.13 8.91
N LEU A 90 -16.38 -7.15 8.37
CA LEU A 90 -16.85 -8.53 8.26
C LEU A 90 -16.77 -9.21 9.62
N LYS A 91 -17.88 -9.16 10.37
CA LYS A 91 -17.94 -9.65 11.76
C LYS A 91 -17.72 -11.15 11.90
N GLN A 92 -17.95 -11.92 10.83
CA GLN A 92 -17.76 -13.37 10.80
C GLN A 92 -16.29 -13.79 10.58
N ILE A 93 -15.40 -12.83 10.30
CA ILE A 93 -13.98 -13.09 10.05
C ILE A 93 -13.15 -12.42 11.13
N GLN A 94 -12.17 -13.13 11.65
CA GLN A 94 -11.15 -12.58 12.54
C GLN A 94 -9.84 -12.42 11.76
N PHE A 95 -9.33 -11.18 11.72
CA PHE A 95 -8.10 -10.86 11.00
C PHE A 95 -6.90 -10.84 11.94
N ASP A 96 -5.80 -11.46 11.50
CA ASP A 96 -4.49 -11.42 12.14
C ASP A 96 -3.72 -10.17 11.71
N PHE A 97 -3.95 -9.75 10.46
CA PHE A 97 -3.32 -8.57 9.86
C PHE A 97 -4.35 -7.70 9.13
N LEU A 98 -4.17 -6.38 9.22
CA LEU A 98 -4.93 -5.40 8.44
C LEU A 98 -4.00 -4.43 7.73
N PHE A 99 -4.20 -4.28 6.43
CA PHE A 99 -3.54 -3.26 5.61
C PHE A 99 -4.51 -2.14 5.31
N CYS A 100 -4.14 -0.91 5.62
CA CYS A 100 -5.02 0.26 5.51
C CYS A 100 -4.32 1.41 4.78
N GLN A 101 -4.98 1.96 3.77
CA GLN A 101 -4.50 3.11 3.00
C GLN A 101 -5.51 4.26 2.96
N ASP A 102 -6.78 3.96 2.69
CA ASP A 102 -7.84 4.96 2.48
C ASP A 102 -8.49 5.38 3.80
N PHE A 103 -7.69 5.91 4.65
CA PHE A 103 -7.96 6.12 6.05
C PHE A 103 -8.75 7.37 6.38
N TYR A 104 -8.90 8.24 5.39
CA TYR A 104 -9.50 9.57 5.52
C TYR A 104 -11.03 9.58 5.35
N MET A 105 -11.66 8.41 5.13
CA MET A 105 -13.06 8.38 4.68
C MET A 105 -14.06 8.80 5.74
N SER A 106 -13.94 8.33 6.95
CA SER A 106 -14.76 8.82 8.07
C SER A 106 -14.09 8.59 9.42
N GLN A 107 -14.45 9.42 10.40
CA GLN A 107 -13.94 9.27 11.76
C GLN A 107 -14.38 7.94 12.39
N GLU A 108 -15.61 7.51 12.11
CA GLU A 108 -16.19 6.27 12.62
C GLU A 108 -15.43 5.05 12.11
N LEU A 109 -15.09 5.01 10.82
CA LEU A 109 -14.31 3.93 10.24
C LEU A 109 -12.90 3.89 10.80
N GLN A 110 -12.28 5.06 10.99
CA GLN A 110 -10.98 5.16 11.64
C GLN A 110 -11.03 4.53 13.04
N ASP A 111 -12.05 4.84 13.82
CA ASP A 111 -12.22 4.29 15.16
C ASP A 111 -12.41 2.76 15.15
N VAL A 112 -13.16 2.25 14.19
CA VAL A 112 -13.36 0.80 14.00
C VAL A 112 -12.04 0.11 13.70
N ILE A 113 -11.27 0.60 12.74
CA ILE A 113 -9.99 -0.04 12.35
C ILE A 113 -8.98 0.04 13.49
N VAL A 114 -8.88 1.20 14.13
CA VAL A 114 -7.94 1.42 15.22
C VAL A 114 -8.17 0.47 16.38
N ASN A 115 -9.43 0.33 16.77
CA ASN A 115 -9.81 -0.49 17.92
C ASN A 115 -10.07 -1.97 17.55
N TYR A 116 -9.89 -2.34 16.26
CA TYR A 116 -10.12 -3.70 15.82
C TYR A 116 -9.13 -4.65 16.48
N ARG A 117 -9.65 -5.57 17.33
CA ARG A 117 -8.89 -6.62 18.03
C ARG A 117 -7.55 -6.17 18.64
N ASN A 118 -7.42 -4.91 18.95
CA ASN A 118 -6.29 -4.28 19.63
C ASN A 118 -4.92 -4.99 19.42
N GLU A 119 -4.44 -5.75 20.41
CA GLU A 119 -3.12 -6.41 20.39
C GLU A 119 -3.11 -7.71 19.55
N GLU A 120 -4.27 -8.29 19.23
CA GLU A 120 -4.35 -9.55 18.50
C GLU A 120 -4.28 -9.38 16.98
N CYS A 121 -4.46 -8.17 16.48
CA CYS A 121 -4.40 -7.86 15.05
C CYS A 121 -3.35 -6.81 14.75
N ILE A 122 -2.36 -7.17 13.96
CA ILE A 122 -1.30 -6.25 13.53
C ILE A 122 -1.79 -5.39 12.37
N LYS A 123 -1.58 -4.08 12.46
CA LYS A 123 -2.06 -3.10 11.48
C LYS A 123 -0.90 -2.44 10.75
N PHE A 124 -0.99 -2.41 9.43
CA PHE A 124 -0.04 -1.74 8.54
C PHE A 124 -0.73 -0.56 7.85
N PHE A 125 -0.16 0.61 7.98
CA PHE A 125 -0.66 1.84 7.37
C PHE A 125 0.22 2.26 6.22
N GLY A 126 -0.31 2.18 5.02
CA GLY A 126 0.41 2.57 3.82
C GLY A 126 0.53 4.08 3.68
N ILE A 127 1.75 4.55 3.46
CA ILE A 127 2.06 5.93 3.17
C ILE A 127 2.53 6.02 1.72
N ILE A 128 1.84 6.85 0.93
CA ILE A 128 2.29 7.22 -0.41
C ILE A 128 3.09 8.51 -0.27
N PRO A 129 4.40 8.49 -0.57
CA PRO A 129 5.16 9.73 -0.68
C PRO A 129 4.50 10.59 -1.75
N ASP A 130 4.29 11.87 -1.44
CA ASP A 130 3.66 12.79 -2.40
C ASP A 130 4.66 13.24 -3.48
N ASN A 131 5.16 12.26 -4.24
CA ASN A 131 6.14 12.50 -5.31
C ASN A 131 5.55 13.32 -6.47
N ARG A 132 4.22 13.34 -6.62
CA ARG A 132 3.54 14.08 -7.67
C ARG A 132 3.79 15.59 -7.58
N PHE A 133 4.18 16.06 -6.43
CA PHE A 133 4.37 17.47 -6.17
C PHE A 133 5.80 17.83 -5.74
N ALA A 134 6.78 16.97 -5.97
CA ALA A 134 8.16 17.15 -5.49
C ALA A 134 8.25 17.53 -3.99
N GLN A 135 7.24 17.15 -3.21
CA GLN A 135 7.10 17.51 -1.80
C GLN A 135 7.44 16.32 -0.91
N CYS A 136 8.64 15.79 -1.03
CA CYS A 136 9.20 14.87 -0.05
C CYS A 136 9.40 15.53 1.34
N LYS A 137 8.62 16.54 1.66
CA LYS A 137 8.67 17.25 2.94
C LYS A 137 7.83 16.61 4.02
N VAL A 138 7.22 15.46 3.71
CA VAL A 138 6.26 14.88 4.63
C VAL A 138 6.94 13.73 5.33
N THR A 139 7.40 13.99 6.54
CA THR A 139 7.77 12.92 7.46
C THR A 139 6.56 12.01 7.73
N PRO A 140 6.73 10.76 8.16
CA PRO A 140 5.63 9.93 8.61
C PRO A 140 4.68 10.67 9.55
N GLU A 141 5.20 11.45 10.50
CA GLU A 141 4.43 12.26 11.44
C GLU A 141 3.60 13.34 10.73
N ALA A 142 4.17 14.04 9.77
CA ALA A 142 3.47 15.08 9.03
C ALA A 142 2.38 14.50 8.10
N MET A 143 2.60 13.31 7.52
CA MET A 143 1.58 12.57 6.78
C MET A 143 0.42 12.15 7.68
N HIS A 144 0.71 11.64 8.85
CA HIS A 144 -0.31 11.28 9.85
C HIS A 144 -1.16 12.49 10.24
N VAL A 145 -0.54 13.62 10.54
CA VAL A 145 -1.25 14.86 10.85
C VAL A 145 -2.12 15.34 9.67
N ARG A 146 -1.55 15.33 8.46
CA ARG A 146 -2.23 15.81 7.25
C ARG A 146 -3.44 14.97 6.86
N ARG A 147 -3.42 13.65 7.13
CA ARG A 147 -4.49 12.71 6.82
C ARG A 147 -5.37 12.34 8.02
N GLY A 148 -5.23 13.01 9.15
CA GLY A 148 -5.98 12.69 10.36
C GLY A 148 -5.51 11.42 11.08
N TYR A 149 -4.33 10.91 10.75
CA TYR A 149 -3.73 9.72 11.40
C TYR A 149 -3.17 9.97 12.79
N LYS A 150 -3.22 11.20 13.29
CA LYS A 150 -2.68 11.58 14.61
C LYS A 150 -3.10 10.66 15.76
N ARG A 151 -4.27 10.03 15.62
CA ARG A 151 -4.79 9.10 16.63
C ARG A 151 -3.96 7.81 16.80
N TYR A 152 -3.23 7.40 15.80
CA TYR A 152 -2.50 6.12 15.90
C TYR A 152 -1.30 6.18 16.80
N TYR A 153 -0.66 7.33 16.95
CA TYR A 153 0.41 7.52 17.91
C TYR A 153 -0.06 7.46 19.37
N ASP A 154 -1.34 7.71 19.60
CA ASP A 154 -1.91 7.79 20.96
C ASP A 154 -2.50 6.46 21.45
N ILE A 155 -2.49 5.40 20.61
CA ILE A 155 -3.29 4.20 20.89
C ILE A 155 -2.55 3.15 21.71
N GLY A 156 -1.24 3.19 21.75
CA GLY A 156 -0.44 2.20 22.47
C GLY A 156 -0.54 0.76 21.93
N HIS A 157 -1.14 0.56 20.74
CA HIS A 157 -1.28 -0.73 20.09
C HIS A 157 -0.22 -0.93 19.00
N PRO A 158 0.16 -2.18 18.69
CA PRO A 158 1.10 -2.45 17.62
C PRO A 158 0.52 -2.01 16.26
N TYR A 159 1.16 -1.05 15.64
CA TYR A 159 0.93 -0.70 14.24
C TYR A 159 2.26 -0.41 13.56
N TYR A 160 2.27 -0.57 12.25
CA TYR A 160 3.45 -0.33 11.43
C TYR A 160 3.10 0.59 10.27
N ILE A 161 4.07 1.39 9.89
CA ILE A 161 3.99 2.23 8.70
C ILE A 161 4.79 1.54 7.61
N CYS A 162 4.23 1.48 6.41
CA CYS A 162 4.92 0.95 5.25
C CYS A 162 4.89 1.96 4.11
N GLU A 163 5.99 2.04 3.37
CA GLU A 163 6.09 2.90 2.20
C GLU A 163 5.50 2.22 0.98
N LEU A 164 4.73 2.99 0.24
CA LEU A 164 4.07 2.54 -0.98
C LEU A 164 4.54 3.39 -2.16
N TYR A 165 4.68 2.77 -3.33
CA TYR A 165 5.07 3.44 -4.56
C TYR A 165 4.20 3.01 -5.73
N GLU A 166 3.76 3.95 -6.57
CA GLU A 166 2.91 3.65 -7.71
C GLU A 166 3.62 2.71 -8.70
N ASN A 167 2.90 1.72 -9.21
CA ASN A 167 3.37 0.73 -10.18
C ASN A 167 4.60 -0.09 -9.77
N ASN A 168 4.95 -0.11 -8.49
CA ASN A 168 6.08 -0.89 -7.99
C ASN A 168 5.63 -2.26 -7.51
N THR A 169 6.16 -3.33 -8.12
CA THR A 169 6.12 -4.68 -7.57
C THR A 169 7.44 -4.95 -6.86
N ALA A 170 7.45 -4.88 -5.53
CA ALA A 170 8.66 -5.08 -4.75
C ALA A 170 9.15 -6.53 -4.84
N TYR A 171 10.42 -6.71 -5.17
CA TYR A 171 11.10 -8.01 -5.13
C TYR A 171 11.42 -8.42 -3.68
N ASP A 172 11.75 -7.43 -2.86
CA ASP A 172 11.96 -7.59 -1.42
C ASP A 172 11.33 -6.42 -0.67
N ILE A 173 10.18 -6.66 -0.06
CA ILE A 173 9.41 -5.63 0.65
C ILE A 173 10.13 -5.05 1.87
N SER A 174 11.21 -5.67 2.34
CA SER A 174 12.04 -5.11 3.41
C SER A 174 13.04 -4.07 2.91
N THR A 175 13.28 -4.00 1.61
CA THR A 175 14.26 -3.09 0.99
C THR A 175 13.66 -2.22 -0.12
N GLU A 176 12.41 -2.47 -0.48
CA GLU A 176 11.71 -1.76 -1.54
C GLU A 176 10.31 -1.35 -1.09
N PRO A 177 9.78 -0.22 -1.58
CA PRO A 177 8.41 0.17 -1.28
C PRO A 177 7.40 -0.77 -1.95
N LEU A 178 6.27 -1.02 -1.29
CA LEU A 178 5.19 -1.84 -1.81
C LEU A 178 4.37 -1.09 -2.87
N MET A 179 3.57 -1.82 -3.65
CA MET A 179 2.71 -1.25 -4.69
C MET A 179 1.60 -0.38 -4.09
N ALA A 180 1.58 0.90 -4.44
CA ALA A 180 0.63 1.90 -3.94
C ALA A 180 -0.73 1.92 -4.66
N ASP A 181 -0.84 1.32 -5.84
CA ASP A 181 -2.02 1.40 -6.71
C ASP A 181 -3.29 0.75 -6.12
N GLY A 182 -3.12 0.02 -5.05
CA GLY A 182 -4.20 -0.52 -4.24
C GLY A 182 -3.65 -1.32 -3.06
N ILE A 183 -4.21 -1.08 -1.89
CA ILE A 183 -3.73 -1.69 -0.64
C ILE A 183 -3.78 -3.23 -0.65
N ILE A 184 -4.66 -3.82 -1.47
CA ILE A 184 -4.75 -5.27 -1.66
C ILE A 184 -3.44 -5.84 -2.23
N PHE A 185 -2.75 -5.10 -3.08
CA PHE A 185 -1.47 -5.51 -3.65
C PHE A 185 -0.33 -5.44 -2.63
N CYS A 186 -0.39 -4.49 -1.69
CA CYS A 186 0.54 -4.46 -0.56
C CYS A 186 0.37 -5.71 0.30
N ALA A 187 -0.86 -6.04 0.64
CA ALA A 187 -1.20 -7.21 1.44
C ALA A 187 -0.81 -8.52 0.71
N MET A 188 -0.96 -8.58 -0.62
CA MET A 188 -0.54 -9.73 -1.42
C MET A 188 0.98 -9.88 -1.46
N GLN A 189 1.74 -8.79 -1.64
CA GLN A 189 3.19 -8.82 -1.61
C GLN A 189 3.72 -9.27 -0.22
N PHE A 190 3.08 -8.81 0.86
CA PHE A 190 3.39 -9.25 2.22
C PHE A 190 3.10 -10.75 2.42
N ALA A 191 1.95 -11.23 1.94
CA ALA A 191 1.61 -12.64 2.01
C ALA A 191 2.64 -13.52 1.28
N LEU A 192 3.03 -13.13 0.06
CA LEU A 192 4.05 -13.81 -0.75
C LEU A 192 5.42 -13.81 -0.06
N TYR A 193 5.83 -12.68 0.52
CA TYR A 193 7.09 -12.54 1.24
C TYR A 193 7.20 -13.49 2.44
N GLY A 194 6.08 -13.76 3.09
CA GLY A 194 5.97 -14.77 4.14
C GLY A 194 6.07 -16.22 3.64
N HIS A 195 5.97 -16.44 2.31
CA HIS A 195 6.13 -17.74 1.65
C HIS A 195 5.20 -18.85 2.16
N PRO A 196 3.87 -18.64 2.14
CA PRO A 196 2.91 -19.66 2.56
C PRO A 196 2.78 -20.77 1.54
N ASP A 197 2.16 -21.89 1.92
CA ASP A 197 1.85 -22.98 0.98
C ASP A 197 0.76 -22.56 -0.02
N CYS A 198 -0.23 -21.79 0.47
CA CYS A 198 -1.35 -21.35 -0.36
C CYS A 198 -1.90 -19.99 0.11
N ILE A 199 -2.28 -19.15 -0.85
CA ILE A 199 -3.01 -17.89 -0.63
C ILE A 199 -4.40 -18.01 -1.26
N TYR A 200 -5.45 -17.92 -0.44
CA TYR A 200 -6.83 -17.83 -0.89
C TYR A 200 -7.25 -16.37 -1.03
N LEU A 201 -7.78 -16.00 -2.19
CA LEU A 201 -8.32 -14.68 -2.48
C LEU A 201 -9.83 -14.66 -2.26
N VAL A 202 -10.31 -13.82 -1.35
CA VAL A 202 -11.73 -13.67 -1.00
C VAL A 202 -12.13 -12.21 -1.16
N GLY A 203 -13.21 -11.91 -1.87
CA GLY A 203 -13.63 -10.52 -2.10
C GLY A 203 -12.65 -9.68 -2.92
N CYS A 204 -11.75 -10.33 -3.65
CA CYS A 204 -10.85 -9.70 -4.63
C CYS A 204 -11.54 -9.65 -6.00
N ASP A 205 -12.78 -9.20 -6.02
CA ASP A 205 -13.73 -9.45 -7.10
C ASP A 205 -13.42 -8.71 -8.39
N CYS A 206 -12.72 -7.58 -8.33
CA CYS A 206 -12.59 -6.67 -9.46
C CYS A 206 -13.92 -6.49 -10.21
N SER A 207 -15.02 -6.33 -9.45
CA SER A 207 -16.38 -6.24 -9.95
C SER A 207 -17.07 -4.98 -9.45
N LYS A 208 -18.40 -4.92 -9.59
CA LYS A 208 -19.21 -3.77 -9.18
C LYS A 208 -19.52 -3.84 -7.68
N GLY A 209 -19.19 -2.77 -6.97
CA GLY A 209 -19.58 -2.56 -5.57
C GLY A 209 -18.67 -3.21 -4.53
N PHE A 210 -19.07 -3.03 -3.30
CA PHE A 210 -18.41 -3.56 -2.12
C PHE A 210 -19.39 -4.38 -1.30
N PHE A 211 -18.92 -5.23 -0.40
CA PHE A 211 -19.81 -6.03 0.45
C PHE A 211 -20.67 -5.18 1.40
N TYR A 212 -20.27 -3.96 1.69
CA TYR A 212 -20.94 -3.01 2.59
C TYR A 212 -21.73 -1.92 1.85
N GLU A 213 -21.52 -1.72 0.56
CA GLU A 213 -22.16 -0.67 -0.24
C GLU A 213 -22.32 -1.10 -1.69
N ALA A 214 -23.53 -0.99 -2.23
CA ALA A 214 -23.76 -1.16 -3.65
C ALA A 214 -23.36 0.12 -4.39
N LYS A 215 -22.22 0.10 -5.06
CA LYS A 215 -21.75 1.21 -5.91
C LYS A 215 -21.99 0.95 -7.39
N GLN A 216 -22.03 2.04 -8.17
CA GLN A 216 -22.04 1.95 -9.62
C GLN A 216 -20.78 1.24 -10.15
N ALA A 217 -20.88 0.73 -11.38
CA ALA A 217 -19.78 0.05 -12.03
C ALA A 217 -18.52 0.92 -12.11
N PHE A 218 -17.44 0.40 -11.57
CA PHE A 218 -16.10 0.92 -11.86
C PHE A 218 -15.55 0.22 -13.10
N ASP A 219 -14.73 0.93 -13.86
CA ASP A 219 -13.83 0.28 -14.81
C ASP A 219 -12.71 -0.40 -14.02
N ASN A 220 -12.78 -1.72 -13.93
CA ASN A 220 -11.82 -2.52 -13.20
C ASN A 220 -10.64 -3.00 -14.08
N THR A 221 -10.57 -2.57 -15.33
CA THR A 221 -9.53 -3.01 -16.28
C THR A 221 -8.13 -2.75 -15.72
N TYR A 222 -7.91 -1.59 -15.11
CA TYR A 222 -6.64 -1.25 -14.48
C TYR A 222 -6.29 -2.19 -13.32
N MET A 223 -7.24 -2.48 -12.44
CA MET A 223 -7.03 -3.41 -11.31
C MET A 223 -6.69 -4.82 -11.79
N ILE A 224 -7.33 -5.28 -12.86
CA ILE A 224 -7.04 -6.59 -13.47
C ILE A 224 -5.62 -6.62 -14.04
N GLN A 225 -5.18 -5.54 -14.68
CA GLN A 225 -3.79 -5.41 -15.15
C GLN A 225 -2.77 -5.46 -14.01
N LEU A 226 -3.08 -4.84 -12.87
CA LEU A 226 -2.22 -4.90 -11.69
C LEU A 226 -2.17 -6.32 -11.09
N TRP A 227 -3.29 -7.04 -11.06
CA TRP A 227 -3.32 -8.45 -10.66
C TRP A 227 -2.47 -9.31 -11.61
N GLN A 228 -2.43 -9.01 -12.91
CA GLN A 228 -1.55 -9.71 -13.85
C GLN A 228 -0.08 -9.47 -13.50
N LYS A 229 0.34 -8.25 -13.17
CA LYS A 229 1.70 -7.96 -12.70
C LYS A 229 2.05 -8.76 -11.43
N ILE A 230 1.12 -8.82 -10.48
CA ILE A 230 1.29 -9.63 -9.26
C ILE A 230 1.43 -11.12 -9.58
N LYS A 231 0.63 -11.63 -10.52
CA LYS A 231 0.73 -13.03 -10.99
C LYS A 231 2.09 -13.30 -11.61
N ASP A 232 2.59 -12.40 -12.44
CA ASP A 232 3.89 -12.52 -13.09
C ASP A 232 5.01 -12.53 -12.05
N MET A 233 5.02 -11.58 -11.11
CA MET A 233 5.96 -11.53 -9.99
C MET A 233 5.88 -12.81 -9.13
N LYS A 234 4.67 -13.27 -8.79
CA LYS A 234 4.46 -14.52 -8.04
C LYS A 234 5.07 -15.70 -8.76
N ASN A 235 4.86 -15.83 -10.07
CA ASN A 235 5.40 -16.96 -10.85
C ASN A 235 6.93 -16.92 -10.95
N GLU A 236 7.52 -15.73 -10.98
CA GLU A 236 8.97 -15.53 -11.02
C GLU A 236 9.64 -15.81 -9.66
N LEU A 237 9.11 -15.22 -8.58
CA LEU A 237 9.79 -15.21 -7.27
C LEU A 237 9.28 -16.27 -6.29
N TYR A 238 8.03 -16.71 -6.44
CA TYR A 238 7.33 -17.62 -5.53
C TYR A 238 6.59 -18.72 -6.32
N PRO A 239 7.29 -19.47 -7.21
CA PRO A 239 6.65 -20.44 -8.11
C PRO A 239 5.92 -21.57 -7.36
N ASP A 240 6.37 -21.91 -6.18
CA ASP A 240 5.87 -22.96 -5.30
C ASP A 240 4.67 -22.52 -4.43
N VAL A 241 4.38 -21.21 -4.33
CA VAL A 241 3.20 -20.72 -3.62
C VAL A 241 1.95 -20.88 -4.49
N SER A 242 0.96 -21.61 -4.03
CA SER A 242 -0.34 -21.69 -4.70
C SER A 242 -1.18 -20.44 -4.45
N VAL A 243 -1.92 -19.97 -5.47
CA VAL A 243 -2.90 -18.88 -5.31
C VAL A 243 -4.24 -19.34 -5.86
N VAL A 244 -5.28 -19.24 -5.04
CA VAL A 244 -6.61 -19.75 -5.31
C VAL A 244 -7.63 -18.66 -5.13
N SER A 245 -8.47 -18.39 -6.13
CA SER A 245 -9.57 -17.44 -6.05
C SER A 245 -10.85 -18.14 -5.60
N ILE A 246 -11.46 -17.69 -4.50
CA ILE A 246 -12.74 -18.22 -4.03
C ILE A 246 -13.88 -17.37 -4.59
N ASN A 247 -14.78 -18.00 -5.34
CA ASN A 247 -15.93 -17.36 -6.00
C ASN A 247 -15.54 -16.12 -6.83
N PRO A 248 -14.52 -16.21 -7.74
CA PRO A 248 -14.04 -15.06 -8.48
C PRO A 248 -15.10 -14.50 -9.42
N ILE A 249 -15.09 -13.19 -9.63
CA ILE A 249 -15.94 -12.49 -10.62
C ILE A 249 -15.05 -11.96 -11.76
N GLY A 250 -14.30 -10.89 -11.52
CA GLY A 250 -13.41 -10.28 -12.54
C GLY A 250 -12.04 -10.94 -12.65
N LEU A 251 -11.66 -11.78 -11.70
CA LEU A 251 -10.40 -12.53 -11.71
C LEU A 251 -10.54 -13.99 -12.16
N LYS A 252 -11.66 -14.35 -12.80
CA LYS A 252 -11.85 -15.70 -13.32
C LYS A 252 -10.69 -16.12 -14.21
N GLU A 253 -10.21 -17.36 -14.01
CA GLU A 253 -9.12 -17.97 -14.80
C GLU A 253 -7.76 -17.27 -14.65
N MET A 254 -7.67 -16.25 -13.79
CA MET A 254 -6.39 -15.62 -13.52
C MET A 254 -5.51 -16.49 -12.62
N PHE A 255 -6.12 -17.10 -11.60
CA PHE A 255 -5.51 -18.10 -10.71
C PHE A 255 -6.33 -19.38 -10.75
N GLU A 256 -6.08 -20.30 -9.85
CA GLU A 256 -6.96 -21.44 -9.66
C GLU A 256 -8.30 -20.97 -9.08
N ASP A 257 -9.43 -21.38 -9.67
CA ASP A 257 -10.76 -20.96 -9.24
C ASP A 257 -11.44 -22.06 -8.43
N ILE A 258 -11.96 -21.71 -7.27
CA ILE A 258 -12.82 -22.56 -6.46
C ILE A 258 -14.17 -21.88 -6.26
N TYR A 259 -15.25 -22.64 -6.47
CA TYR A 259 -16.62 -22.16 -6.25
C TYR A 259 -17.22 -22.87 -5.04
N ILE A 260 -17.59 -22.09 -4.03
CA ILE A 260 -18.19 -22.58 -2.78
C ILE A 260 -19.60 -21.99 -2.69
N ASP A 261 -20.60 -22.87 -2.55
CA ASP A 261 -21.97 -22.48 -2.22
C ASP A 261 -22.05 -22.28 -0.70
N TYR A 262 -22.41 -21.06 -0.29
CA TYR A 262 -22.56 -20.69 1.13
C TYR A 262 -24.03 -20.68 1.55
#